data_e81523f74b53bc3d0a2d2c941bcefe3f
#
_entry.id   e81523f74b53bc3d0a2d2c941bcefe3f
#
_cell.length_a   1.000
_cell.length_b   1.000
_cell.length_c   1.000
_cell.angle_alpha   90.00
_cell.angle_beta   90.00
_cell.angle_gamma   90.00
#
_symmetry.space_group_name_H-M   'P 1'
#
loop_
_entity.id
_entity.type
_entity.pdbx_description
1 polymer ?
#
loop_
_entity_poly.entity_id
_entity_poly.type
_entity_poly.pdbx_seq_one_letter_code
_entity_poly.pdbx_strand_id
1 'polypeptide(L)'
;MKIGIIAGSTRQGRNSAGVAHWVAQGVAGREGVESVLLDLATFELPMFDAPMPPMMLNRKYESDAVKAWSQAVDDCDGFIFVLPEYNRSVPAVLKNAIDWLAPEWMDKTAACVGYGSANGIRAVEHCRSILTNFTRHVIRPQVALSIFTDISDGAVVPSERLQGDLKNMVDGLVAVIARRQA
;
A
#
# COMPACT_ATOMS: atom_id res chain seq x y z
N MET A 1 13.03 -8.79 7.29
CA MET A 1 11.76 -8.05 7.36
C MET A 1 10.93 -8.30 6.09
N LYS A 2 9.61 -8.30 6.21
CA LYS A 2 8.67 -8.53 5.10
C LYS A 2 7.85 -7.27 4.81
N ILE A 3 7.89 -6.78 3.58
CA ILE A 3 7.20 -5.57 3.15
C ILE A 3 6.02 -5.95 2.25
N GLY A 4 4.79 -5.61 2.66
CA GLY A 4 3.59 -5.76 1.84
C GLY A 4 3.47 -4.62 0.83
N ILE A 5 3.37 -4.94 -0.46
CA ILE A 5 3.12 -3.96 -1.53
C ILE A 5 1.66 -4.09 -1.93
N ILE A 6 0.83 -3.13 -1.55
CA ILE A 6 -0.62 -3.19 -1.73
C ILE A 6 -0.99 -2.51 -3.05
N ALA A 7 -1.48 -3.29 -4.02
CA ALA A 7 -2.06 -2.76 -5.26
C ALA A 7 -3.51 -2.29 -5.00
N GLY A 8 -3.68 -1.00 -4.77
CA GLY A 8 -4.89 -0.39 -4.20
C GLY A 8 -6.04 -0.13 -5.18
N SER A 9 -6.13 -0.83 -6.31
CA SER A 9 -7.24 -0.71 -7.26
C SER A 9 -7.62 -2.06 -7.86
N THR A 10 -8.93 -2.27 -8.02
CA THR A 10 -9.51 -3.47 -8.67
C THR A 10 -10.14 -3.16 -10.03
N ARG A 11 -10.06 -1.91 -10.52
CA ARG A 11 -10.64 -1.49 -11.81
C ARG A 11 -10.04 -2.30 -12.96
N GLN A 12 -10.85 -2.71 -13.92
CA GLN A 12 -10.35 -3.31 -15.16
C GLN A 12 -9.43 -2.32 -15.89
N GLY A 13 -8.30 -2.79 -16.40
CA GLY A 13 -7.29 -1.94 -17.03
C GLY A 13 -6.56 -0.98 -16.04
N ARG A 14 -6.51 -1.33 -14.75
CA ARG A 14 -5.78 -0.57 -13.72
C ARG A 14 -4.28 -0.60 -13.95
N ASN A 15 -3.62 0.50 -13.67
CA ASN A 15 -2.15 0.58 -13.67
C ASN A 15 -1.53 0.08 -12.35
N SER A 16 -2.34 -0.11 -11.28
CA SER A 16 -1.82 -0.44 -9.95
C SER A 16 -1.00 -1.73 -9.92
N ALA A 17 -1.35 -2.73 -10.73
CA ALA A 17 -0.60 -3.98 -10.79
C ALA A 17 0.82 -3.77 -11.36
N GLY A 18 0.95 -3.05 -12.49
CA GLY A 18 2.24 -2.75 -13.08
C GLY A 18 3.10 -1.82 -12.22
N VAL A 19 2.48 -0.80 -11.60
CA VAL A 19 3.19 0.08 -10.65
C VAL A 19 3.67 -0.71 -9.44
N ALA A 20 2.84 -1.59 -8.86
CA ALA A 20 3.22 -2.43 -7.73
C ALA A 20 4.35 -3.41 -8.08
N HIS A 21 4.35 -3.94 -9.30
CA HIS A 21 5.42 -4.79 -9.82
C HIS A 21 6.76 -4.03 -9.91
N TRP A 22 6.73 -2.82 -10.45
CA TRP A 22 7.90 -1.95 -10.50
C TRP A 22 8.43 -1.60 -9.10
N VAL A 23 7.54 -1.33 -8.15
CA VAL A 23 7.91 -1.11 -6.74
C VAL A 23 8.57 -2.37 -6.15
N ALA A 24 8.03 -3.56 -6.43
CA ALA A 24 8.60 -4.83 -5.96
C ALA A 24 10.03 -5.05 -6.49
N GLN A 25 10.29 -4.71 -7.76
CA GLN A 25 11.63 -4.72 -8.33
C GLN A 25 12.57 -3.76 -7.59
N GLY A 26 12.08 -2.59 -7.21
CA GLY A 26 12.84 -1.60 -6.42
C GLY A 26 13.13 -2.04 -4.97
N VAL A 27 12.35 -2.95 -4.40
CA VAL A 27 12.59 -3.57 -3.08
C VAL A 27 13.58 -4.73 -3.19
N ALA A 28 13.53 -5.46 -4.30
CA ALA A 28 14.33 -6.67 -4.50
C ALA A 28 15.85 -6.43 -4.36
N GLY A 29 16.58 -7.46 -3.95
CA GLY A 29 18.04 -7.43 -3.81
C GLY A 29 18.58 -6.75 -2.55
N ARG A 30 17.73 -6.29 -1.63
CA ARG A 30 18.15 -5.80 -0.32
C ARG A 30 18.31 -6.95 0.65
N GLU A 31 19.46 -6.99 1.31
CA GLU A 31 19.75 -8.03 2.29
C GLU A 31 18.75 -8.02 3.46
N GLY A 32 18.19 -9.17 3.80
CA GLY A 32 17.21 -9.32 4.88
C GLY A 32 15.84 -8.69 4.62
N VAL A 33 15.54 -8.27 3.37
CA VAL A 33 14.27 -7.68 2.99
C VAL A 33 13.56 -8.56 1.96
N GLU A 34 12.36 -9.02 2.29
CA GLU A 34 11.44 -9.71 1.42
C GLU A 34 10.25 -8.80 1.08
N SER A 35 9.72 -8.87 -0.13
CA SER A 35 8.47 -8.20 -0.48
C SER A 35 7.41 -9.20 -0.92
N VAL A 36 6.16 -8.92 -0.58
CA VAL A 36 4.99 -9.66 -1.04
C VAL A 36 4.01 -8.71 -1.70
N LEU A 37 3.50 -9.10 -2.88
CA LEU A 37 2.47 -8.35 -3.58
C LEU A 37 1.09 -8.70 -3.00
N LEU A 38 0.39 -7.70 -2.49
CA LEU A 38 -0.96 -7.79 -1.98
C LEU A 38 -1.92 -7.09 -2.96
N ASP A 39 -2.35 -7.80 -3.98
CA ASP A 39 -3.29 -7.26 -4.98
C ASP A 39 -4.72 -7.37 -4.47
N LEU A 40 -5.37 -6.23 -4.20
CA LEU A 40 -6.74 -6.20 -3.69
C LEU A 40 -7.76 -6.88 -4.63
N ALA A 41 -7.45 -7.02 -5.91
CA ALA A 41 -8.33 -7.72 -6.84
C ALA A 41 -8.40 -9.23 -6.59
N THR A 42 -7.45 -9.81 -5.85
CA THR A 42 -7.42 -11.26 -5.57
C THR A 42 -8.09 -11.64 -4.25
N PHE A 43 -8.35 -10.68 -3.36
CA PHE A 43 -8.96 -10.95 -2.06
C PHE A 43 -10.48 -10.94 -2.07
N GLU A 44 -11.12 -10.32 -3.08
CA GLU A 44 -12.58 -10.24 -3.23
C GLU A 44 -13.31 -9.79 -1.96
N LEU A 45 -12.75 -8.80 -1.26
CA LEU A 45 -13.29 -8.33 0.01
C LEU A 45 -14.72 -7.78 -0.13
N PRO A 46 -15.68 -8.24 0.68
CA PRO A 46 -16.99 -7.61 0.74
C PRO A 46 -16.89 -6.17 1.23
N MET A 47 -17.91 -5.36 0.98
CA MET A 47 -18.00 -4.05 1.64
C MET A 47 -18.09 -4.22 3.15
N PHE A 48 -17.37 -3.36 3.88
CA PHE A 48 -17.32 -3.42 5.33
C PHE A 48 -18.72 -3.19 5.93
N ASP A 49 -19.25 -4.20 6.59
CA ASP A 49 -20.58 -4.22 7.21
C ASP A 49 -20.58 -4.94 8.57
N ALA A 50 -19.41 -5.14 9.17
CA ALA A 50 -19.29 -5.82 10.44
C ALA A 50 -20.10 -5.12 11.55
N PRO A 51 -20.72 -5.87 12.47
CA PRO A 51 -21.57 -5.30 13.52
C PRO A 51 -20.80 -4.50 14.57
N MET A 52 -19.47 -4.64 14.60
CA MET A 52 -18.58 -3.94 15.53
C MET A 52 -17.37 -3.36 14.82
N PRO A 53 -16.74 -2.31 15.39
CA PRO A 53 -15.47 -1.81 14.89
C PRO A 53 -14.38 -2.89 14.83
N PRO A 54 -13.49 -2.89 13.84
CA PRO A 54 -12.46 -3.93 13.64
C PRO A 54 -11.56 -4.16 14.87
N MET A 55 -11.27 -3.11 15.63
CA MET A 55 -10.49 -3.23 16.88
C MET A 55 -11.19 -4.14 17.90
N MET A 56 -12.53 -4.08 17.96
CA MET A 56 -13.34 -4.90 18.89
C MET A 56 -13.55 -6.32 18.37
N LEU A 57 -13.47 -6.56 17.07
CA LEU A 57 -13.51 -7.89 16.48
C LEU A 57 -12.29 -8.73 16.87
N ASN A 58 -11.18 -8.11 17.23
CA ASN A 58 -9.97 -8.78 17.71
C ASN A 58 -9.55 -9.96 16.81
N ARG A 59 -9.45 -9.70 15.49
CA ARG A 59 -9.10 -10.67 14.43
C ARG A 59 -10.11 -11.84 14.26
N LYS A 60 -11.31 -11.73 14.81
CA LYS A 60 -12.36 -12.73 14.65
C LYS A 60 -13.28 -12.34 13.51
N TYR A 61 -12.86 -12.63 12.30
CA TYR A 61 -13.62 -12.35 11.07
C TYR A 61 -14.44 -13.59 10.65
N GLU A 62 -15.64 -13.38 10.13
CA GLU A 62 -16.49 -14.46 9.62
C GLU A 62 -16.12 -14.81 8.17
N SER A 63 -15.91 -13.79 7.31
CA SER A 63 -15.57 -13.97 5.91
C SER A 63 -14.17 -14.55 5.73
N ASP A 64 -14.04 -15.60 4.93
CA ASP A 64 -12.75 -16.22 4.61
C ASP A 64 -11.86 -15.28 3.78
N ALA A 65 -12.45 -14.43 2.94
CA ALA A 65 -11.71 -13.39 2.22
C ALA A 65 -11.06 -12.38 3.21
N VAL A 66 -11.80 -11.98 4.24
CA VAL A 66 -11.29 -11.06 5.26
C VAL A 66 -10.24 -11.73 6.14
N LYS A 67 -10.39 -13.03 6.49
CA LYS A 67 -9.38 -13.80 7.21
C LYS A 67 -8.06 -13.88 6.42
N ALA A 68 -8.17 -14.18 5.12
CA ALA A 68 -7.00 -14.24 4.23
C ALA A 68 -6.31 -12.88 4.12
N TRP A 69 -7.08 -11.79 4.02
CA TRP A 69 -6.56 -10.42 4.02
C TRP A 69 -5.88 -10.06 5.34
N SER A 70 -6.52 -10.36 6.46
CA SER A 70 -5.98 -10.16 7.80
C SER A 70 -4.64 -10.87 7.98
N GLN A 71 -4.54 -12.14 7.61
CA GLN A 71 -3.30 -12.91 7.70
C GLN A 71 -2.20 -12.32 6.82
N ALA A 72 -2.53 -11.96 5.57
CA ALA A 72 -1.57 -11.39 4.64
C ALA A 72 -0.99 -10.05 5.13
N VAL A 73 -1.83 -9.24 5.80
CA VAL A 73 -1.40 -7.97 6.41
C VAL A 73 -0.62 -8.22 7.70
N ASP A 74 -1.06 -9.14 8.54
CA ASP A 74 -0.40 -9.43 9.83
C ASP A 74 1.02 -9.96 9.64
N ASP A 75 1.26 -10.74 8.60
CA ASP A 75 2.57 -11.30 8.22
C ASP A 75 3.62 -10.26 7.79
N CYS A 76 3.23 -9.01 7.57
CA CYS A 76 4.12 -7.96 7.08
C CYS A 76 4.62 -7.06 8.22
N ASP A 77 5.87 -6.61 8.13
CA ASP A 77 6.48 -5.65 9.07
C ASP A 77 6.19 -4.19 8.69
N GLY A 78 5.84 -3.95 7.44
CA GLY A 78 5.50 -2.63 6.92
C GLY A 78 4.91 -2.70 5.52
N PHE A 79 4.48 -1.54 4.98
CA PHE A 79 3.71 -1.49 3.74
C PHE A 79 4.16 -0.40 2.78
N ILE A 80 3.98 -0.68 1.48
CA ILE A 80 3.98 0.32 0.42
C ILE A 80 2.60 0.30 -0.24
N PHE A 81 1.83 1.37 -0.05
CA PHE A 81 0.52 1.54 -0.66
C PHE A 81 0.66 2.12 -2.05
N VAL A 82 0.32 1.35 -3.08
CA VAL A 82 0.29 1.78 -4.48
C VAL A 82 -1.15 2.14 -4.85
N LEU A 83 -1.42 3.42 -5.05
CA LEU A 83 -2.79 3.91 -5.19
C LEU A 83 -2.98 4.92 -6.32
N PRO A 84 -4.03 4.76 -7.14
CA PRO A 84 -4.50 5.80 -8.05
C PRO A 84 -5.19 6.93 -7.29
N GLU A 85 -5.26 8.08 -7.92
CA GLU A 85 -6.16 9.14 -7.50
C GLU A 85 -7.49 9.02 -8.24
N TYR A 86 -8.54 8.63 -7.53
CA TYR A 86 -9.92 8.60 -8.04
C TYR A 86 -10.73 9.71 -7.38
N ASN A 87 -11.24 10.66 -8.20
CA ASN A 87 -12.03 11.77 -7.70
C ASN A 87 -11.41 12.50 -6.51
N ARG A 88 -10.09 12.80 -6.61
CA ARG A 88 -9.28 13.51 -5.60
C ARG A 88 -9.00 12.73 -4.32
N SER A 89 -9.27 11.43 -4.27
CA SER A 89 -9.08 10.62 -3.07
C SER A 89 -8.57 9.22 -3.38
N VAL A 90 -8.46 8.40 -2.33
CA VAL A 90 -8.12 6.98 -2.41
C VAL A 90 -9.27 6.20 -3.08
N PRO A 91 -8.98 5.09 -3.77
CA PRO A 91 -10.02 4.19 -4.24
C PRO A 91 -10.88 3.64 -3.10
N ALA A 92 -12.20 3.51 -3.35
CA ALA A 92 -13.12 2.96 -2.36
C ALA A 92 -12.71 1.55 -1.89
N VAL A 93 -12.24 0.71 -2.81
CA VAL A 93 -11.76 -0.65 -2.48
C VAL A 93 -10.55 -0.65 -1.55
N LEU A 94 -9.64 0.34 -1.68
CA LEU A 94 -8.52 0.48 -0.76
C LEU A 94 -8.98 0.93 0.62
N LYS A 95 -9.88 1.92 0.66
CA LYS A 95 -10.47 2.37 1.94
C LYS A 95 -11.20 1.23 2.63
N ASN A 96 -11.99 0.45 1.88
CA ASN A 96 -12.67 -0.74 2.37
C ASN A 96 -11.71 -1.79 2.94
N ALA A 97 -10.61 -2.08 2.24
CA ALA A 97 -9.60 -3.03 2.69
C ALA A 97 -8.90 -2.57 3.99
N ILE A 98 -8.69 -1.26 4.15
CA ILE A 98 -8.14 -0.69 5.38
C ILE A 98 -9.17 -0.80 6.52
N ASP A 99 -10.44 -0.52 6.25
CA ASP A 99 -11.51 -0.48 7.25
C ASP A 99 -11.89 -1.85 7.81
N TRP A 100 -11.64 -2.93 7.07
CA TRP A 100 -11.85 -4.28 7.56
C TRP A 100 -10.93 -4.65 8.73
N LEU A 101 -9.77 -4.02 8.84
CA LEU A 101 -8.72 -4.40 9.79
C LEU A 101 -8.38 -3.23 10.73
N ALA A 102 -7.88 -3.52 11.91
CA ALA A 102 -7.31 -2.53 12.82
C ALA A 102 -6.08 -3.06 13.57
N PRO A 103 -6.16 -4.17 14.33
CA PRO A 103 -5.00 -4.68 15.06
C PRO A 103 -3.81 -5.02 14.16
N GLU A 104 -4.07 -5.43 12.90
CA GLU A 104 -3.06 -5.82 11.93
C GLU A 104 -2.22 -4.63 11.43
N TRP A 105 -2.79 -3.43 11.43
CA TRP A 105 -2.10 -2.20 11.04
C TRP A 105 -1.28 -1.57 12.16
N MET A 106 -1.63 -1.93 13.42
CA MET A 106 -1.04 -1.26 14.58
C MET A 106 0.47 -1.43 14.62
N ASP A 107 1.12 -0.32 14.94
CA ASP A 107 2.58 -0.24 15.11
C ASP A 107 3.41 -0.52 13.84
N LYS A 108 2.83 -0.68 12.66
CA LYS A 108 3.54 -0.90 11.40
C LYS A 108 3.89 0.44 10.73
N THR A 109 4.88 0.40 9.83
CA THR A 109 5.34 1.58 9.09
C THR A 109 4.84 1.51 7.65
N ALA A 110 4.43 2.66 7.10
CA ALA A 110 3.91 2.72 5.74
C ALA A 110 4.63 3.76 4.88
N ALA A 111 4.64 3.51 3.57
CA ALA A 111 5.02 4.42 2.50
C ALA A 111 3.94 4.46 1.43
N CYS A 112 3.93 5.50 0.59
CA CYS A 112 2.93 5.67 -0.45
C CYS A 112 3.56 5.90 -1.82
N VAL A 113 2.98 5.25 -2.84
CA VAL A 113 3.24 5.48 -4.27
C VAL A 113 1.93 5.88 -4.90
N GLY A 114 1.79 7.16 -5.23
CA GLY A 114 0.60 7.70 -5.88
C GLY A 114 0.77 7.80 -7.39
N TYR A 115 -0.32 7.62 -8.14
CA TYR A 115 -0.33 7.90 -9.56
C TYR A 115 -1.68 8.48 -10.02
N GLY A 116 -1.64 9.32 -11.05
CA GLY A 116 -2.83 9.98 -11.57
C GLY A 116 -2.50 11.13 -12.51
N SER A 117 -3.52 11.85 -13.00
CA SER A 117 -3.35 13.05 -13.83
C SER A 117 -2.64 14.19 -13.07
N ALA A 118 -2.79 14.23 -11.75
CA ALA A 118 -2.07 15.13 -10.84
C ALA A 118 -1.11 14.33 -9.95
N ASN A 119 -0.45 13.31 -10.52
CA ASN A 119 0.55 12.46 -9.88
C ASN A 119 0.07 11.73 -8.62
N GLY A 120 -1.23 11.65 -8.37
CA GLY A 120 -1.82 10.97 -7.22
C GLY A 120 -1.58 11.66 -5.86
N ILE A 121 -1.11 12.91 -5.84
CA ILE A 121 -0.68 13.60 -4.61
C ILE A 121 -1.82 13.72 -3.61
N ARG A 122 -3.03 14.08 -4.05
CA ARG A 122 -4.18 14.25 -3.15
C ARG A 122 -4.65 12.93 -2.55
N ALA A 123 -4.60 11.86 -3.33
CA ALA A 123 -4.93 10.53 -2.83
C ALA A 123 -3.90 10.05 -1.79
N VAL A 124 -2.61 10.35 -2.00
CA VAL A 124 -1.55 10.06 -1.02
C VAL A 124 -1.78 10.82 0.29
N GLU A 125 -2.12 12.11 0.25
CA GLU A 125 -2.39 12.89 1.47
C GLU A 125 -3.62 12.35 2.23
N HIS A 126 -4.69 11.97 1.52
CA HIS A 126 -5.83 11.31 2.16
C HIS A 126 -5.45 9.94 2.74
N CYS A 127 -4.65 9.15 2.03
CA CYS A 127 -4.16 7.86 2.51
C CYS A 127 -3.32 8.04 3.80
N ARG A 128 -2.42 9.02 3.85
CA ARG A 128 -1.65 9.36 5.04
C ARG A 128 -2.56 9.68 6.22
N SER A 129 -3.57 10.52 6.02
CA SER A 129 -4.55 10.89 7.05
C SER A 129 -5.30 9.65 7.60
N ILE A 130 -5.70 8.73 6.71
CA ILE A 130 -6.37 7.48 7.10
C ILE A 130 -5.42 6.59 7.92
N LEU A 131 -4.20 6.40 7.42
CA LEU A 131 -3.23 5.49 8.02
C LEU A 131 -2.72 5.97 9.39
N THR A 132 -2.65 7.28 9.64
CA THR A 132 -2.23 7.81 10.96
C THR A 132 -3.15 7.39 12.11
N ASN A 133 -4.34 6.88 11.82
CA ASN A 133 -5.21 6.31 12.84
C ASN A 133 -4.69 4.96 13.39
N PHE A 134 -3.89 4.23 12.62
CA PHE A 134 -3.44 2.88 12.94
C PHE A 134 -1.93 2.75 12.97
N THR A 135 -1.26 3.27 11.95
CA THR A 135 0.18 3.14 11.80
C THR A 135 0.89 4.19 12.63
N ARG A 136 1.95 3.78 13.31
CA ARG A 136 2.78 4.71 14.07
C ARG A 136 3.53 5.69 13.18
N HIS A 137 3.81 5.32 11.95
CA HIS A 137 4.62 6.15 11.07
C HIS A 137 4.30 5.92 9.60
N VAL A 138 3.87 6.98 8.92
CA VAL A 138 3.85 7.04 7.46
C VAL A 138 5.04 7.89 7.05
N ILE A 139 6.05 7.30 6.41
CA ILE A 139 7.29 8.01 6.09
C ILE A 139 7.03 9.17 5.12
N ARG A 140 7.84 10.24 5.23
CA ARG A 140 7.70 11.43 4.38
C ARG A 140 8.02 11.15 2.90
N PRO A 141 9.10 10.43 2.53
CA PRO A 141 9.38 10.11 1.14
C PRO A 141 8.22 9.34 0.50
N GLN A 142 7.90 9.71 -0.74
CA GLN A 142 6.86 9.08 -1.56
C GLN A 142 7.28 9.09 -3.01
N VAL A 143 6.64 8.25 -3.84
CA VAL A 143 6.76 8.33 -5.29
C VAL A 143 5.46 8.86 -5.87
N ALA A 144 5.57 9.75 -6.84
CA ALA A 144 4.45 10.38 -7.52
C ALA A 144 4.62 10.22 -9.03
N LEU A 145 3.67 9.50 -9.69
CA LEU A 145 3.74 9.19 -11.13
C LEU A 145 2.61 9.87 -11.89
N SER A 146 2.96 10.48 -13.00
CA SER A 146 2.00 10.96 -13.99
C SER A 146 1.54 9.82 -14.89
N ILE A 147 0.21 9.68 -15.07
CA ILE A 147 -0.33 8.71 -16.04
C ILE A 147 -0.03 9.09 -17.49
N PHE A 148 0.44 10.32 -17.74
CA PHE A 148 0.71 10.81 -19.10
C PHE A 148 2.15 10.60 -19.54
N THR A 149 3.10 10.57 -18.61
CA THR A 149 4.52 10.53 -18.92
C THR A 149 5.25 9.35 -18.29
N ASP A 150 4.76 8.84 -17.18
CA ASP A 150 5.49 7.88 -16.36
C ASP A 150 4.90 6.46 -16.44
N ILE A 151 3.75 6.29 -17.14
CA ILE A 151 3.08 5.00 -17.32
C ILE A 151 2.70 4.82 -18.80
N SER A 152 3.06 3.70 -19.38
CA SER A 152 2.65 3.27 -20.73
C SER A 152 2.20 1.81 -20.67
N ASP A 153 1.06 1.51 -21.29
CA ASP A 153 0.50 0.15 -21.38
C ASP A 153 0.42 -0.58 -20.01
N GLY A 154 0.09 0.19 -18.96
CA GLY A 154 -0.01 -0.34 -17.61
C GLY A 154 1.31 -0.55 -16.89
N ALA A 155 2.45 -0.31 -17.53
CA ALA A 155 3.78 -0.43 -16.95
C ALA A 155 4.40 0.95 -16.67
N VAL A 156 5.26 1.02 -15.65
CA VAL A 156 6.05 2.23 -15.37
C VAL A 156 7.16 2.37 -16.40
N VAL A 157 7.31 3.57 -16.96
CA VAL A 157 8.45 3.98 -17.79
C VAL A 157 9.47 4.62 -16.84
N PRO A 158 10.53 3.89 -16.41
CA PRO A 158 11.40 4.37 -15.35
C PRO A 158 12.33 5.46 -15.88
N SER A 159 12.35 6.62 -15.21
CA SER A 159 13.33 7.68 -15.37
C SER A 159 14.32 7.65 -14.20
N GLU A 160 15.48 8.33 -14.36
CA GLU A 160 16.45 8.48 -13.26
C GLU A 160 15.81 9.09 -12.01
N ARG A 161 14.95 10.11 -12.20
CA ARG A 161 14.19 10.71 -11.10
C ARG A 161 13.32 9.67 -10.37
N LEU A 162 12.50 8.91 -11.10
CA LEU A 162 11.62 7.91 -10.50
C LEU A 162 12.39 6.80 -9.78
N GLN A 163 13.50 6.36 -10.36
CA GLN A 163 14.37 5.37 -9.71
C GLN A 163 14.98 5.91 -8.43
N GLY A 164 15.42 7.17 -8.44
CA GLY A 164 15.94 7.87 -7.26
C GLY A 164 14.88 8.05 -6.17
N ASP A 165 13.69 8.48 -6.55
CA ASP A 165 12.55 8.63 -5.63
C ASP A 165 12.16 7.30 -4.98
N LEU A 166 12.07 6.22 -5.80
CA LEU A 166 11.77 4.88 -5.30
C LEU A 166 12.84 4.38 -4.35
N LYS A 167 14.11 4.51 -4.72
CA LYS A 167 15.23 4.11 -3.87
C LYS A 167 15.19 4.83 -2.52
N ASN A 168 15.03 6.16 -2.53
CA ASN A 168 14.98 6.98 -1.33
C ASN A 168 13.78 6.59 -0.42
N MET A 169 12.62 6.34 -1.01
CA MET A 169 11.43 5.91 -0.28
C MET A 169 11.63 4.54 0.36
N VAL A 170 12.14 3.55 -0.39
CA VAL A 170 12.34 2.20 0.14
C VAL A 170 13.42 2.19 1.21
N ASP A 171 14.54 2.88 1.01
CA ASP A 171 15.62 2.98 2.00
C ASP A 171 15.10 3.63 3.29
N GLY A 172 14.28 4.68 3.18
CA GLY A 172 13.64 5.32 4.33
C GLY A 172 12.69 4.40 5.08
N LEU A 173 11.88 3.61 4.36
CA LEU A 173 10.96 2.64 4.95
C LEU A 173 11.72 1.56 5.71
N VAL A 174 12.71 0.93 5.07
CA VAL A 174 13.54 -0.13 5.65
C VAL A 174 14.26 0.38 6.91
N ALA A 175 14.84 1.57 6.85
CA ALA A 175 15.55 2.15 8.00
C ALA A 175 14.62 2.39 9.21
N VAL A 176 13.37 2.80 9.00
CA VAL A 176 12.41 2.99 10.09
C VAL A 176 11.97 1.66 10.67
N ILE A 177 11.69 0.65 9.83
CA ILE A 177 11.30 -0.68 10.31
C ILE A 177 12.44 -1.32 11.12
N ALA A 178 13.68 -1.27 10.61
CA ALA A 178 14.85 -1.85 11.27
C ALA A 178 15.11 -1.26 12.67
N ARG A 179 14.96 0.08 12.83
CA ARG A 179 15.10 0.75 14.15
C ARG A 179 14.07 0.31 15.18
N ARG A 180 12.99 -0.30 14.75
CA ARG A 180 11.89 -0.73 15.63
C ARG A 180 12.01 -2.20 16.04
N GLN A 181 12.77 -2.98 15.27
CA GLN A 181 13.05 -4.37 15.57
C GLN A 181 14.32 -4.55 16.43
N ALA A 182 15.11 -3.47 16.56
CA ALA A 182 16.29 -3.40 17.43
C ALA A 182 15.93 -2.96 18.84
#